data_fb9bfcda024d251e2f8308b9c14e045a
#
_entry.id   fb9bfcda024d251e2f8308b9c14e045a
#
_cell.length_a   1.000
_cell.length_b   1.000
_cell.length_c   1.000
_cell.angle_alpha   90.00
_cell.angle_beta   90.00
_cell.angle_gamma   90.00
#
_symmetry.space_group_name_H-M   'P 1'
#
loop_
_entity.id
_entity.type
_entity.pdbx_description
1 polymer ?
#
loop_
_entity_poly.entity_id
_entity_poly.type
_entity_poly.pdbx_seq_one_letter_code
_entity_poly.pdbx_strand_id
1 'polypeptide(L)'
;IMDEKISHPYERRYITLTNYLARYNLDAAYRIMLMAHWDTREFADQDLNPENRFLPILGANDGASGVSVLLTLAEILHTLPPLNIGVDLLFVDGEDMGKTGDPEKFGLGTQAFAKNVPEPRPQFAICIDMVADQEQHFPIEQFSLQQAPEVVHSIWLLANDLGFPQFENRMGNAVMDDHYYLYKYAKIPAIDIIDF
;
A
#
# COMPACT_ATOMS: atom_id res chain seq x y z
N ILE A 1 -3.07 4.03 16.56
CA ILE A 1 -2.64 5.28 15.91
C ILE A 1 -1.15 5.42 16.17
N MET A 2 -0.40 5.77 15.15
CA MET A 2 1.05 5.87 15.18
C MET A 2 1.44 7.20 14.52
N ASP A 3 1.76 8.19 15.36
CA ASP A 3 2.14 9.52 14.90
C ASP A 3 3.66 9.64 14.82
N GLU A 4 4.17 10.13 13.71
CA GLU A 4 5.60 10.43 13.49
C GLU A 4 5.76 11.87 13.03
N LYS A 5 6.54 12.64 13.77
CA LYS A 5 6.86 14.03 13.42
C LYS A 5 8.10 14.06 12.54
N ILE A 6 7.95 14.50 11.31
CA ILE A 6 9.04 14.60 10.33
C ILE A 6 9.25 16.03 9.85
N SER A 7 10.41 16.31 9.26
CA SER A 7 10.60 17.52 8.47
C SER A 7 9.86 17.35 7.15
N HIS A 8 9.09 18.35 6.73
CA HIS A 8 8.47 18.34 5.41
C HIS A 8 9.55 18.19 4.32
N PRO A 9 9.34 17.32 3.30
CA PRO A 9 10.36 17.02 2.30
C PRO A 9 10.92 18.25 1.57
N TYR A 10 10.09 19.25 1.34
CA TYR A 10 10.41 20.42 0.49
C TYR A 10 10.24 21.78 1.15
N GLU A 11 9.65 21.82 2.34
CA GLU A 11 9.37 23.06 3.06
C GLU A 11 10.09 23.12 4.41
N ARG A 12 10.37 24.32 4.89
CA ARG A 12 11.02 24.54 6.21
C ARG A 12 10.00 24.48 7.35
N ARG A 13 9.26 23.38 7.44
CA ARG A 13 8.31 23.12 8.53
C ARG A 13 8.31 21.64 8.92
N TYR A 14 7.78 21.37 10.09
CA TYR A 14 7.49 20.00 10.52
C TYR A 14 6.05 19.67 10.20
N ILE A 15 5.81 18.39 9.88
CA ILE A 15 4.50 17.78 9.71
C ILE A 15 4.41 16.54 10.59
N THR A 16 3.20 16.12 10.89
CA THR A 16 2.94 14.85 11.54
C THR A 16 2.33 13.92 10.52
N LEU A 17 2.94 12.77 10.32
CA LEU A 17 2.34 11.65 9.59
C LEU A 17 1.59 10.77 10.58
N THR A 18 0.40 10.34 10.24
CA THR A 18 -0.44 9.50 11.10
C THR A 18 -0.77 8.18 10.41
N ASN A 19 -0.16 7.09 10.86
CA ASN A 19 -0.52 5.76 10.41
C ASN A 19 -1.56 5.15 11.34
N TYR A 20 -2.54 4.43 10.76
CA TYR A 20 -3.54 3.67 11.51
C TYR A 20 -3.30 2.18 11.32
N LEU A 21 -3.16 1.45 12.40
CA LEU A 21 -2.99 0.00 12.39
C LEU A 21 -4.14 -0.66 13.15
N ALA A 22 -4.98 -1.41 12.43
CA ALA A 22 -5.98 -2.29 13.02
C ALA A 22 -5.46 -3.73 12.98
N ARG A 23 -5.60 -4.47 14.10
CA ARG A 23 -5.02 -5.79 14.25
C ARG A 23 -6.07 -6.81 14.68
N TYR A 24 -6.26 -7.80 13.84
CA TYR A 24 -7.17 -8.91 14.05
C TYR A 24 -6.43 -10.13 14.59
N ASN A 25 -7.06 -10.86 15.54
CA ASN A 25 -6.53 -12.08 16.13
C ASN A 25 -5.05 -11.95 16.52
N LEU A 26 -4.77 -11.19 17.59
CA LEU A 26 -3.42 -10.91 18.07
C LEU A 26 -2.65 -12.15 18.54
N ASP A 27 -3.36 -13.19 18.98
CA ASP A 27 -2.77 -14.43 19.50
C ASP A 27 -2.33 -15.41 18.39
N ALA A 28 -2.68 -15.12 17.13
CA ALA A 28 -2.29 -15.98 16.02
C ALA A 28 -0.78 -15.91 15.77
N ALA A 29 -0.17 -17.09 15.67
CA ALA A 29 1.25 -17.24 15.40
C ALA A 29 1.64 -16.84 13.95
N TYR A 30 0.71 -17.00 13.01
CA TYR A 30 0.88 -16.60 11.61
C TYR A 30 0.04 -15.37 11.32
N ARG A 31 0.63 -14.37 10.71
CA ARG A 31 -0.01 -13.07 10.47
C ARG A 31 0.34 -12.54 9.09
N ILE A 32 -0.65 -11.95 8.43
CA ILE A 32 -0.48 -11.20 7.19
C ILE A 32 -0.85 -9.74 7.39
N MET A 33 -0.34 -8.87 6.52
CA MET A 33 -0.70 -7.45 6.50
C MET A 33 -1.27 -7.08 5.14
N LEU A 34 -2.34 -6.28 5.15
CA LEU A 34 -2.79 -5.54 3.98
C LEU A 34 -2.59 -4.06 4.28
N MET A 35 -2.12 -3.31 3.29
CA MET A 35 -1.81 -1.90 3.48
C MET A 35 -2.27 -1.07 2.29
N ALA A 36 -2.60 0.19 2.56
CA ALA A 36 -2.93 1.20 1.57
C ALA A 36 -2.63 2.59 2.13
N HIS A 37 -2.23 3.52 1.29
CA HIS A 37 -2.08 4.89 1.72
C HIS A 37 -3.44 5.62 1.76
N TRP A 38 -3.58 6.60 2.66
CA TRP A 38 -4.81 7.36 2.83
C TRP A 38 -4.65 8.85 2.50
N ASP A 39 -3.42 9.31 2.33
CA ASP A 39 -3.13 10.63 1.79
C ASP A 39 -3.34 10.65 0.26
N THR A 40 -3.23 11.80 -0.32
CA THR A 40 -3.22 11.99 -1.77
C THR A 40 -2.24 13.08 -2.15
N ARG A 41 -1.82 13.08 -3.39
CA ARG A 41 -0.92 14.06 -3.96
C ARG A 41 -1.47 15.47 -3.81
N GLU A 42 -0.62 16.41 -3.41
CA GLU A 42 -1.03 17.79 -3.12
C GLU A 42 -1.55 18.50 -4.37
N PHE A 43 -0.96 18.21 -5.54
CA PHE A 43 -1.29 18.85 -6.82
C PHE A 43 -1.26 17.86 -7.97
N ALA A 44 -2.00 18.18 -9.03
CA ALA A 44 -2.03 17.43 -10.29
C ALA A 44 -0.76 17.67 -11.14
N ASP A 45 0.44 17.58 -10.55
CA ASP A 45 1.71 17.96 -11.17
C ASP A 45 2.08 17.16 -12.43
N GLN A 46 1.41 16.03 -12.65
CA GLN A 46 1.54 15.18 -13.84
C GLN A 46 0.43 15.40 -14.88
N ASP A 47 -0.51 16.36 -14.64
CA ASP A 47 -1.58 16.65 -15.63
C ASP A 47 -0.97 17.04 -16.98
N LEU A 48 -1.56 16.53 -18.05
CA LEU A 48 -1.15 16.81 -19.43
C LEU A 48 -1.27 18.30 -19.77
N ASN A 49 -2.30 19.00 -19.22
CA ASN A 49 -2.43 20.43 -19.32
C ASN A 49 -1.61 21.13 -18.21
N PRO A 50 -0.55 21.89 -18.55
CA PRO A 50 0.28 22.58 -17.56
C PRO A 50 -0.49 23.56 -16.64
N GLU A 51 -1.62 24.10 -17.09
CA GLU A 51 -2.44 25.02 -16.30
C GLU A 51 -3.13 24.32 -15.12
N ASN A 52 -3.37 23.02 -15.23
CA ASN A 52 -3.98 22.21 -14.18
C ASN A 52 -2.98 21.74 -13.11
N ARG A 53 -1.70 21.81 -13.37
CA ARG A 53 -0.65 21.19 -12.53
C ARG A 53 -0.54 21.74 -11.11
N PHE A 54 -1.19 22.83 -10.81
CA PHE A 54 -1.28 23.43 -9.48
C PHE A 54 -2.66 23.23 -8.83
N LEU A 55 -3.57 22.53 -9.50
CA LEU A 55 -4.88 22.23 -8.95
C LEU A 55 -4.80 20.99 -8.03
N PRO A 56 -5.61 20.96 -6.96
CA PRO A 56 -5.70 19.77 -6.11
C PRO A 56 -6.33 18.60 -6.89
N ILE A 57 -6.00 17.38 -6.49
CA ILE A 57 -6.64 16.16 -7.01
C ILE A 57 -7.56 15.57 -5.94
N LEU A 58 -8.49 14.70 -6.37
CA LEU A 58 -9.46 14.07 -5.47
C LEU A 58 -8.91 12.81 -4.79
N GLY A 59 -7.90 12.15 -5.38
CA GLY A 59 -7.34 10.92 -4.87
C GLY A 59 -8.32 9.74 -4.85
N ALA A 60 -9.33 9.73 -5.74
CA ALA A 60 -10.39 8.72 -5.70
C ALA A 60 -9.90 7.31 -6.04
N ASN A 61 -8.96 7.19 -6.97
CA ASN A 61 -8.28 5.94 -7.28
C ASN A 61 -6.99 5.82 -6.49
N ASP A 62 -6.16 6.84 -6.54
CA ASP A 62 -4.88 6.97 -5.86
C ASP A 62 -5.10 7.37 -4.38
N GLY A 63 -4.92 6.42 -3.49
CA GLY A 63 -5.19 6.37 -2.08
C GLY A 63 -6.58 5.86 -1.70
N ALA A 64 -7.67 6.49 -2.16
CA ALA A 64 -9.00 6.16 -1.65
C ALA A 64 -9.51 4.76 -2.06
N SER A 65 -9.08 4.23 -3.21
CA SER A 65 -9.50 2.90 -3.66
C SER A 65 -8.96 1.80 -2.74
N GLY A 66 -7.68 1.83 -2.43
CA GLY A 66 -7.05 0.89 -1.50
C GLY A 66 -7.63 1.00 -0.09
N VAL A 67 -7.84 2.23 0.41
CA VAL A 67 -8.53 2.47 1.70
C VAL A 67 -9.92 1.83 1.72
N SER A 68 -10.69 1.97 0.63
CA SER A 68 -12.03 1.39 0.53
C SER A 68 -12.01 -0.13 0.62
N VAL A 69 -11.02 -0.78 0.01
CA VAL A 69 -10.81 -2.23 0.12
C VAL A 69 -10.50 -2.62 1.57
N LEU A 70 -9.58 -1.92 2.24
CA LEU A 70 -9.23 -2.23 3.64
C LEU A 70 -10.42 -2.04 4.58
N LEU A 71 -11.22 -0.99 4.41
CA LEU A 71 -12.42 -0.78 5.22
C LEU A 71 -13.47 -1.87 5.01
N THR A 72 -13.69 -2.28 3.76
CA THR A 72 -14.59 -3.40 3.44
C THR A 72 -14.10 -4.70 4.06
N LEU A 73 -12.80 -4.97 4.00
CA LEU A 73 -12.20 -6.13 4.66
C LEU A 73 -12.35 -6.09 6.17
N ALA A 74 -12.24 -4.91 6.80
CA ALA A 74 -12.47 -4.76 8.24
C ALA A 74 -13.92 -5.14 8.62
N GLU A 75 -14.91 -4.73 7.84
CA GLU A 75 -16.31 -5.13 8.04
C GLU A 75 -16.51 -6.64 7.88
N ILE A 76 -15.93 -7.22 6.84
CA ILE A 76 -15.99 -8.67 6.59
C ILE A 76 -15.35 -9.43 7.76
N LEU A 77 -14.14 -9.07 8.17
CA LEU A 77 -13.42 -9.69 9.28
C LEU A 77 -14.18 -9.60 10.60
N HIS A 78 -14.95 -8.53 10.81
CA HIS A 78 -15.80 -8.38 12.00
C HIS A 78 -16.98 -9.36 12.02
N THR A 79 -17.49 -9.75 10.86
CA THR A 79 -18.67 -10.62 10.73
C THR A 79 -18.32 -12.11 10.56
N LEU A 80 -17.11 -12.42 10.14
CA LEU A 80 -16.66 -13.80 9.96
C LEU A 80 -16.38 -14.50 11.30
N PRO A 81 -16.49 -15.85 11.34
CA PRO A 81 -15.90 -16.62 12.43
C PRO A 81 -14.40 -16.31 12.58
N PRO A 82 -13.84 -16.44 13.79
CA PRO A 82 -12.42 -16.19 14.01
C PRO A 82 -11.54 -16.98 13.03
N LEU A 83 -10.64 -16.29 12.33
CA LEU A 83 -9.66 -16.92 11.45
C LEU A 83 -8.52 -17.55 12.28
N ASN A 84 -7.88 -18.58 11.74
CA ASN A 84 -6.69 -19.18 12.36
C ASN A 84 -5.42 -18.35 12.16
N ILE A 85 -5.52 -17.24 11.43
CA ILE A 85 -4.41 -16.31 11.16
C ILE A 85 -4.72 -14.94 11.75
N GLY A 86 -3.68 -14.17 12.04
CA GLY A 86 -3.79 -12.76 12.33
C GLY A 86 -3.84 -11.94 11.04
N VAL A 87 -4.61 -10.88 11.05
CA VAL A 87 -4.67 -9.93 9.93
C VAL A 87 -4.41 -8.52 10.47
N ASP A 88 -3.48 -7.84 9.86
CA ASP A 88 -3.18 -6.43 10.09
C ASP A 88 -3.70 -5.61 8.92
N LEU A 89 -4.42 -4.53 9.20
CA LEU A 89 -4.81 -3.52 8.22
C LEU A 89 -4.07 -2.24 8.56
N LEU A 90 -3.16 -1.83 7.69
CA LEU A 90 -2.31 -0.65 7.87
C LEU A 90 -2.70 0.42 6.85
N PHE A 91 -3.19 1.55 7.36
CA PHE A 91 -3.44 2.75 6.57
C PHE A 91 -2.25 3.69 6.78
N VAL A 92 -1.50 3.96 5.74
CA VAL A 92 -0.28 4.77 5.80
C VAL A 92 -0.50 6.17 5.28
N ASP A 93 0.25 7.12 5.86
CA ASP A 93 0.20 8.53 5.53
C ASP A 93 1.49 8.96 4.79
N GLY A 94 1.38 9.95 3.93
CA GLY A 94 2.53 10.55 3.27
C GLY A 94 3.24 9.62 2.28
N GLU A 95 2.49 8.73 1.64
CA GLU A 95 3.00 7.96 0.51
C GLU A 95 3.34 8.92 -0.63
N ASP A 96 2.40 9.80 -1.01
CA ASP A 96 2.43 10.57 -2.23
C ASP A 96 2.96 12.01 -2.04
N MET A 97 3.82 12.22 -1.04
CA MET A 97 4.46 13.51 -0.79
C MET A 97 5.67 13.79 -1.68
N GLY A 98 6.15 12.79 -2.41
CA GLY A 98 7.34 12.87 -3.24
C GLY A 98 7.14 13.72 -4.52
N LYS A 99 8.24 14.12 -5.14
CA LYS A 99 8.25 14.72 -6.48
C LYS A 99 8.99 13.83 -7.45
N THR A 100 8.63 13.91 -8.72
CA THR A 100 9.31 13.16 -9.78
C THR A 100 10.81 13.32 -9.70
N GLY A 101 11.54 12.21 -9.64
CA GLY A 101 12.99 12.17 -9.52
C GLY A 101 13.53 12.16 -8.08
N ASP A 102 12.68 12.18 -7.06
CA ASP A 102 13.08 12.13 -5.65
C ASP A 102 12.38 10.97 -4.90
N PRO A 103 12.72 9.72 -5.24
CA PRO A 103 12.02 8.54 -4.72
C PRO A 103 12.07 8.40 -3.20
N GLU A 104 13.12 8.89 -2.54
CA GLU A 104 13.24 8.80 -1.07
C GLU A 104 12.22 9.68 -0.31
N LYS A 105 11.42 10.45 -1.01
CA LYS A 105 10.37 11.32 -0.44
C LYS A 105 8.95 10.75 -0.60
N PHE A 106 8.84 9.56 -1.20
CA PHE A 106 7.62 8.78 -1.23
C PHE A 106 7.57 7.77 -0.08
N GLY A 107 6.41 7.22 0.23
CA GLY A 107 6.21 6.19 1.25
C GLY A 107 6.70 6.60 2.65
N LEU A 108 6.63 7.88 3.03
CA LEU A 108 7.24 8.38 4.26
C LEU A 108 6.62 7.77 5.51
N GLY A 109 5.31 7.53 5.53
CA GLY A 109 4.63 6.86 6.63
C GLY A 109 5.07 5.40 6.77
N THR A 110 5.21 4.69 5.67
CA THR A 110 5.74 3.32 5.67
C THR A 110 7.20 3.29 6.07
N GLN A 111 8.03 4.25 5.63
CA GLN A 111 9.41 4.35 6.09
C GLN A 111 9.50 4.59 7.61
N ALA A 112 8.58 5.36 8.19
CA ALA A 112 8.48 5.57 9.64
C ALA A 112 7.99 4.28 10.34
N PHE A 113 6.92 3.67 9.87
CA PHE A 113 6.37 2.41 10.40
C PHE A 113 7.40 1.27 10.39
N ALA A 114 8.14 1.13 9.32
CA ALA A 114 9.12 0.05 9.12
C ALA A 114 10.27 0.06 10.13
N LYS A 115 10.54 1.19 10.79
CA LYS A 115 11.55 1.28 11.86
C LYS A 115 11.12 0.58 13.15
N ASN A 116 9.81 0.52 13.42
CA ASN A 116 9.25 0.02 14.66
C ASN A 116 7.98 -0.81 14.41
N VAL A 117 8.08 -1.84 13.56
CA VAL A 117 6.95 -2.76 13.30
C VAL A 117 6.54 -3.47 14.60
N PRO A 118 5.27 -3.37 15.04
CA PRO A 118 4.81 -4.00 16.27
C PRO A 118 4.84 -5.53 16.19
N GLU A 119 5.19 -6.15 17.32
CA GLU A 119 5.09 -7.60 17.45
C GLU A 119 3.62 -8.07 17.76
N PRO A 120 3.22 -9.27 17.30
CA PRO A 120 3.92 -10.16 16.36
C PRO A 120 3.96 -9.57 14.95
N ARG A 121 5.09 -9.75 14.27
CA ARG A 121 5.30 -9.20 12.91
C ARG A 121 4.56 -10.02 11.85
N PRO A 122 4.07 -9.39 10.78
CA PRO A 122 3.48 -10.10 9.64
C PRO A 122 4.57 -10.89 8.88
N GLN A 123 4.16 -12.03 8.33
CA GLN A 123 5.03 -12.87 7.48
C GLN A 123 5.25 -12.25 6.11
N PHE A 124 4.22 -11.58 5.60
CA PHE A 124 4.27 -10.79 4.37
C PHE A 124 3.20 -9.70 4.40
N ALA A 125 3.31 -8.77 3.46
CA ALA A 125 2.33 -7.71 3.25
C ALA A 125 1.83 -7.67 1.80
N ILE A 126 0.62 -7.13 1.62
CA ILE A 126 0.02 -6.82 0.33
C ILE A 126 -0.33 -5.33 0.36
N CYS A 127 0.32 -4.54 -0.48
CA CYS A 127 -0.07 -3.17 -0.78
C CYS A 127 -1.21 -3.19 -1.80
N ILE A 128 -2.14 -2.27 -1.69
CA ILE A 128 -3.30 -2.15 -2.56
C ILE A 128 -3.41 -0.69 -2.97
N ASP A 129 -3.07 -0.42 -4.21
CA ASP A 129 -3.08 0.94 -4.75
C ASP A 129 -3.71 1.02 -6.12
N MET A 130 -4.41 2.13 -6.41
CA MET A 130 -5.00 2.44 -7.72
C MET A 130 -5.87 1.30 -8.30
N VAL A 131 -6.71 0.66 -7.48
CA VAL A 131 -7.46 -0.57 -7.86
C VAL A 131 -8.91 -0.31 -8.31
N ALA A 132 -9.30 0.92 -8.58
CA ALA A 132 -10.69 1.28 -8.91
C ALA A 132 -10.87 1.86 -10.31
N ASP A 133 -10.03 1.48 -11.27
CA ASP A 133 -10.26 1.81 -12.67
C ASP A 133 -11.48 1.04 -13.22
N GLN A 134 -12.08 1.57 -14.29
CA GLN A 134 -13.20 0.92 -14.96
C GLN A 134 -12.80 -0.38 -15.65
N GLU A 135 -11.61 -0.45 -16.22
CA GLU A 135 -11.03 -1.63 -16.84
C GLU A 135 -9.74 -1.99 -16.10
N GLN A 136 -9.89 -2.70 -15.00
CA GLN A 136 -8.80 -3.06 -14.10
C GLN A 136 -7.86 -4.10 -14.70
N HIS A 137 -6.55 -3.84 -14.57
CA HIS A 137 -5.46 -4.72 -15.01
C HIS A 137 -4.37 -4.77 -13.95
N PHE A 138 -4.19 -5.92 -13.32
CA PHE A 138 -3.16 -6.15 -12.31
C PHE A 138 -2.05 -7.06 -12.85
N PRO A 139 -1.10 -6.54 -13.64
CA PRO A 139 0.10 -7.28 -14.01
C PRO A 139 1.02 -7.44 -12.81
N ILE A 140 1.99 -8.34 -12.89
CA ILE A 140 2.95 -8.59 -11.82
C ILE A 140 3.94 -7.43 -11.74
N GLU A 141 3.90 -6.65 -10.66
CA GLU A 141 4.84 -5.57 -10.38
C GLU A 141 6.26 -6.14 -10.14
N GLN A 142 7.30 -5.47 -10.64
CA GLN A 142 8.64 -6.05 -10.70
C GLN A 142 9.32 -6.18 -9.34
N PHE A 143 9.23 -5.19 -8.45
CA PHE A 143 9.80 -5.30 -7.10
C PHE A 143 9.08 -6.35 -6.28
N SER A 144 7.76 -6.47 -6.43
CA SER A 144 6.96 -7.54 -5.83
C SER A 144 7.51 -8.91 -6.17
N LEU A 145 7.77 -9.16 -7.45
CA LEU A 145 8.34 -10.44 -7.88
C LEU A 145 9.77 -10.65 -7.36
N GLN A 146 10.58 -9.59 -7.25
CA GLN A 146 11.97 -9.70 -6.76
C GLN A 146 12.03 -9.98 -5.25
N GLN A 147 11.15 -9.38 -4.46
CA GLN A 147 11.22 -9.40 -3.00
C GLN A 147 10.30 -10.42 -2.35
N ALA A 148 9.23 -10.85 -3.04
CA ALA A 148 8.23 -11.78 -2.51
C ALA A 148 7.64 -12.71 -3.60
N PRO A 149 8.47 -13.44 -4.38
CA PRO A 149 8.00 -14.24 -5.52
C PRO A 149 6.97 -15.30 -5.12
N GLU A 150 7.11 -15.92 -3.96
CA GLU A 150 6.17 -16.93 -3.47
C GLU A 150 4.78 -16.33 -3.17
N VAL A 151 4.74 -15.10 -2.66
CA VAL A 151 3.49 -14.39 -2.39
C VAL A 151 2.81 -14.02 -3.70
N VAL A 152 3.56 -13.43 -4.65
CA VAL A 152 3.07 -13.12 -6.00
C VAL A 152 2.44 -14.36 -6.62
N HIS A 153 3.21 -15.47 -6.66
CA HIS A 153 2.74 -16.70 -7.30
C HIS A 153 1.45 -17.22 -6.67
N SER A 154 1.40 -17.22 -5.34
CA SER A 154 0.22 -17.71 -4.60
C SER A 154 -1.01 -16.84 -4.84
N ILE A 155 -0.87 -15.51 -4.84
CA ILE A 155 -2.00 -14.59 -5.01
C ILE A 155 -2.52 -14.61 -6.45
N TRP A 156 -1.63 -14.52 -7.45
CA TRP A 156 -2.06 -14.56 -8.86
C TRP A 156 -2.67 -15.91 -9.25
N LEU A 157 -2.13 -17.01 -8.74
CA LEU A 157 -2.73 -18.33 -8.95
C LEU A 157 -4.13 -18.40 -8.32
N LEU A 158 -4.26 -18.00 -7.05
CA LEU A 158 -5.55 -18.00 -6.36
C LEU A 158 -6.59 -17.11 -7.07
N ALA A 159 -6.19 -15.92 -7.51
CA ALA A 159 -7.09 -15.02 -8.23
C ALA A 159 -7.58 -15.64 -9.55
N ASN A 160 -6.69 -16.27 -10.30
CA ASN A 160 -7.07 -16.97 -11.53
C ASN A 160 -7.99 -18.17 -11.25
N ASP A 161 -7.72 -18.97 -10.22
CA ASP A 161 -8.58 -20.10 -9.81
C ASP A 161 -9.98 -19.64 -9.38
N LEU A 162 -10.09 -18.46 -8.81
CA LEU A 162 -11.36 -17.82 -8.43
C LEU A 162 -12.05 -17.12 -9.60
N GLY A 163 -11.44 -17.04 -10.78
CA GLY A 163 -12.02 -16.47 -11.99
C GLY A 163 -11.89 -14.95 -12.09
N PHE A 164 -10.85 -14.36 -11.53
CA PHE A 164 -10.52 -12.93 -11.63
C PHE A 164 -9.46 -12.70 -12.74
N PRO A 165 -9.87 -12.50 -14.00
CA PRO A 165 -8.94 -12.33 -15.14
C PRO A 165 -8.13 -11.03 -15.09
N GLN A 166 -8.48 -10.11 -14.20
CA GLN A 166 -7.75 -8.87 -13.97
C GLN A 166 -6.33 -9.11 -13.45
N PHE A 167 -6.11 -10.23 -12.73
CA PHE A 167 -4.79 -10.66 -12.29
C PHE A 167 -4.04 -11.34 -13.45
N GLU A 168 -3.31 -10.53 -14.20
CA GLU A 168 -2.65 -10.95 -15.41
C GLU A 168 -1.28 -11.58 -15.15
N ASN A 169 -1.03 -12.77 -15.68
CA ASN A 169 0.26 -13.44 -15.55
C ASN A 169 1.28 -12.87 -16.57
N ARG A 170 1.51 -11.56 -16.50
CA ARG A 170 2.53 -10.85 -17.29
C ARG A 170 3.26 -9.86 -16.39
N MET A 171 4.50 -9.51 -16.77
CA MET A 171 5.26 -8.48 -16.07
C MET A 171 4.67 -7.10 -16.34
N GLY A 172 4.49 -6.36 -15.25
CA GLY A 172 4.21 -4.93 -15.23
C GLY A 172 5.46 -4.06 -15.11
N ASN A 173 5.26 -2.82 -14.70
CA ASN A 173 6.34 -1.88 -14.43
C ASN A 173 6.98 -2.14 -13.05
N ALA A 174 8.09 -1.47 -12.77
CA ALA A 174 8.66 -1.36 -11.43
C ALA A 174 8.15 -0.07 -10.79
N VAL A 175 7.49 -0.17 -9.64
CA VAL A 175 6.96 0.96 -8.88
C VAL A 175 7.57 0.97 -7.48
N MET A 176 8.08 2.12 -7.04
CA MET A 176 8.58 2.28 -5.68
C MET A 176 7.45 2.84 -4.80
N ASP A 177 6.54 1.97 -4.42
CA ASP A 177 5.42 2.23 -3.54
C ASP A 177 5.68 1.68 -2.11
N ASP A 178 4.72 1.74 -1.24
CA ASP A 178 4.78 1.33 0.17
C ASP A 178 5.32 -0.08 0.38
N HIS A 179 4.98 -1.05 -0.49
CA HIS A 179 5.53 -2.41 -0.46
C HIS A 179 7.06 -2.42 -0.60
N TYR A 180 7.61 -1.56 -1.47
CA TYR A 180 9.04 -1.42 -1.68
C TYR A 180 9.74 -0.89 -0.42
N TYR A 181 9.20 0.15 0.21
CA TYR A 181 9.79 0.74 1.42
C TYR A 181 9.65 -0.17 2.64
N LEU A 182 8.53 -0.89 2.77
CA LEU A 182 8.34 -1.87 3.83
C LEU A 182 9.41 -2.98 3.75
N TYR A 183 9.64 -3.54 2.57
CA TYR A 183 10.70 -4.53 2.38
C TYR A 183 12.09 -3.93 2.58
N LYS A 184 12.35 -2.76 2.03
CA LYS A 184 13.65 -2.09 2.14
C LYS A 184 14.09 -1.89 3.59
N TYR A 185 13.21 -1.44 4.45
CA TYR A 185 13.55 -1.03 5.82
C TYR A 185 13.19 -2.07 6.89
N ALA A 186 12.08 -2.79 6.75
CA ALA A 186 11.64 -3.79 7.72
C ALA A 186 11.98 -5.24 7.33
N LYS A 187 12.37 -5.50 6.07
CA LYS A 187 12.63 -6.83 5.51
C LYS A 187 11.39 -7.76 5.59
N ILE A 188 10.21 -7.19 5.57
CA ILE A 188 8.96 -7.92 5.43
C ILE A 188 8.72 -8.11 3.93
N PRO A 189 8.62 -9.36 3.43
CA PRO A 189 8.23 -9.61 2.04
C PRO A 189 6.92 -8.91 1.73
N ALA A 190 6.87 -8.13 0.67
CA ALA A 190 5.68 -7.37 0.34
C ALA A 190 5.45 -7.35 -1.17
N ILE A 191 4.20 -7.36 -1.57
CA ILE A 191 3.77 -7.23 -2.97
C ILE A 191 2.85 -6.04 -3.13
N ASP A 192 2.69 -5.62 -4.37
CA ASP A 192 1.77 -4.58 -4.75
C ASP A 192 0.73 -5.11 -5.74
N ILE A 193 -0.54 -4.83 -5.47
CA ILE A 193 -1.65 -5.00 -6.39
C ILE A 193 -2.03 -3.62 -6.86
N ILE A 194 -1.59 -3.29 -8.08
CA ILE A 194 -1.72 -1.95 -8.66
C ILE A 194 -2.12 -2.03 -10.13
N ASP A 195 -2.98 -1.12 -10.56
CA ASP A 195 -3.29 -0.87 -11.97
C ASP A 195 -2.31 0.17 -12.54
N PHE A 196 -1.87 -0.01 -13.82
CA PHE A 196 -0.86 0.84 -14.46
C PHE A 196 -1.43 1.65 -15.62
#